data_08c4c485cbeed8a7d0aa8edf2539f537
#
_entry.id   08c4c485cbeed8a7d0aa8edf2539f537
#
_cell.length_a   1.000
_cell.length_b   1.000
_cell.length_c   1.000
_cell.angle_alpha   90.00
_cell.angle_beta   90.00
_cell.angle_gamma   90.00
#
_symmetry.space_group_name_H-M   'P 1'
#
loop_
_entity.id
_entity.type
_entity.pdbx_description
1 polymer ?
#
loop_
_entity_poly.entity_id
_entity_poly.type
_entity_poly.pdbx_seq_one_letter_code
_entity_poly.pdbx_strand_id
1 'polypeptide(L)'
;TIDLVARLLNLKGSNRPGFIIVGSTPWTISLAMMMKELKAPVMVVDASWQRLALARQNGLPFYHGEILNEATEHNLDLTPYAVLVAATENEAYNALVCNEFAYEIGRDTVFQLGDAVDEDDRHSLPSSIRGRALFESGFGVEDVNERLSRGWVFRKTKLSDEFDFEAARERLPDAASSLMRQDPNRGLAMS
;
A
#
# COMPACT_ATOMS: atom_id res chain seq x y z
N THR A 1 -15.47 -31.57 -2.86
CA THR A 1 -15.17 -32.22 -1.55
C THR A 1 -14.00 -31.52 -0.82
N ILE A 2 -12.95 -31.11 -1.52
CA ILE A 2 -11.79 -30.39 -0.93
C ILE A 2 -12.21 -29.01 -0.42
N ASP A 3 -13.10 -28.33 -1.12
CA ASP A 3 -13.61 -27.02 -0.76
C ASP A 3 -14.42 -27.03 0.55
N LEU A 4 -15.11 -28.13 0.83
CA LEU A 4 -15.87 -28.32 2.06
C LEU A 4 -14.92 -28.54 3.26
N VAL A 5 -13.87 -29.33 3.07
CA VAL A 5 -12.86 -29.59 4.11
C VAL A 5 -12.04 -28.34 4.41
N ALA A 6 -11.65 -27.57 3.38
CA ALA A 6 -10.97 -26.29 3.55
C ALA A 6 -11.81 -25.26 4.32
N ARG A 7 -13.13 -25.26 4.12
CA ARG A 7 -14.08 -24.44 4.91
C ARG A 7 -14.18 -24.91 6.34
N LEU A 8 -14.20 -26.23 6.58
CA LEU A 8 -14.33 -26.83 7.90
C LEU A 8 -13.08 -26.61 8.77
N LEU A 9 -11.89 -26.62 8.14
CA LEU A 9 -10.61 -26.40 8.82
C LEU A 9 -10.24 -24.93 8.94
N ASN A 10 -11.12 -24.00 8.53
CA ASN A 10 -10.88 -22.55 8.52
C ASN A 10 -9.59 -22.15 7.76
N LEU A 11 -9.17 -23.00 6.82
CA LEU A 11 -8.00 -22.81 5.96
C LEU A 11 -8.22 -21.77 4.86
N LYS A 12 -9.45 -21.27 4.69
CA LYS A 12 -9.72 -20.01 4.01
C LYS A 12 -9.41 -18.89 5.00
N GLY A 13 -8.13 -18.62 5.19
CA GLY A 13 -7.69 -17.33 5.68
C GLY A 13 -8.44 -16.25 4.90
N SER A 14 -8.74 -15.13 5.55
CA SER A 14 -9.39 -14.00 4.90
C SER A 14 -8.68 -13.77 3.55
N ASN A 15 -9.39 -13.98 2.46
CA ASN A 15 -8.84 -13.97 1.09
C ASN A 15 -8.48 -12.53 0.65
N ARG A 16 -8.08 -11.70 1.61
CA ARG A 16 -7.70 -10.31 1.42
C ARG A 16 -6.19 -10.20 1.56
N PRO A 17 -5.50 -9.76 0.51
CA PRO A 17 -4.07 -9.54 0.59
C PRO A 17 -3.78 -8.51 1.69
N GLY A 18 -2.81 -8.81 2.54
CA GLY A 18 -2.33 -7.89 3.54
C GLY A 18 -1.38 -6.88 2.94
N PHE A 19 -1.17 -5.78 3.67
CA PHE A 19 -0.35 -4.64 3.27
C PHE A 19 0.80 -4.42 4.24
N ILE A 20 2.01 -4.25 3.71
CA ILE A 20 3.12 -3.63 4.42
C ILE A 20 3.26 -2.20 3.91
N ILE A 21 3.23 -1.25 4.82
CA ILE A 21 3.38 0.17 4.52
C ILE A 21 4.67 0.64 5.19
N VAL A 22 5.65 1.03 4.40
CA VAL A 22 6.95 1.52 4.86
C VAL A 22 6.94 3.04 4.87
N GLY A 23 7.16 3.60 6.06
CA GLY A 23 7.03 5.02 6.35
C GLY A 23 5.73 5.34 7.08
N SER A 24 5.85 6.04 8.21
CA SER A 24 4.73 6.42 9.07
C SER A 24 4.48 7.93 8.98
N THR A 25 3.57 8.32 8.10
CA THR A 25 3.11 9.69 7.87
C THR A 25 1.60 9.78 8.11
N PRO A 26 0.99 10.96 8.23
CA PRO A 26 -0.45 11.11 8.35
C PRO A 26 -1.21 10.40 7.22
N TRP A 27 -0.70 10.48 5.99
CA TRP A 27 -1.31 9.83 4.84
C TRP A 27 -1.23 8.30 4.92
N THR A 28 -0.05 7.74 5.23
CA THR A 28 0.12 6.28 5.35
C THR A 28 -0.69 5.69 6.49
N ILE A 29 -0.83 6.42 7.59
CA ILE A 29 -1.70 6.03 8.71
C ILE A 29 -3.18 6.03 8.29
N SER A 30 -3.61 7.04 7.54
CA SER A 30 -4.99 7.08 7.02
C SER A 30 -5.27 5.93 6.05
N LEU A 31 -4.29 5.57 5.20
CA LEU A 31 -4.35 4.39 4.33
C LEU A 31 -4.45 3.10 5.17
N ALA A 32 -3.59 2.96 6.17
CA ALA A 32 -3.60 1.78 7.05
C ALA A 32 -4.92 1.63 7.82
N MET A 33 -5.51 2.73 8.26
CA MET A 33 -6.84 2.72 8.90
C MET A 33 -7.92 2.26 7.92
N MET A 34 -7.89 2.72 6.68
CA MET A 34 -8.82 2.26 5.63
C MET A 34 -8.65 0.76 5.38
N MET A 35 -7.42 0.24 5.31
CA MET A 35 -7.15 -1.20 5.15
C MET A 35 -7.72 -2.01 6.33
N LYS A 36 -7.50 -1.52 7.55
CA LYS A 36 -8.07 -2.12 8.77
C LYS A 36 -9.60 -2.16 8.73
N GLU A 37 -10.26 -1.08 8.30
CA GLU A 37 -11.72 -1.07 8.11
C GLU A 37 -12.20 -2.06 7.05
N LEU A 38 -11.42 -2.26 6.00
CA LEU A 38 -11.65 -3.28 4.97
C LEU A 38 -11.34 -4.69 5.47
N LYS A 39 -10.87 -4.85 6.71
CA LYS A 39 -10.44 -6.13 7.31
C LYS A 39 -9.30 -6.79 6.53
N ALA A 40 -8.47 -6.02 5.87
CA ALA A 40 -7.21 -6.48 5.30
C ALA A 40 -6.12 -6.43 6.37
N PRO A 41 -5.26 -7.44 6.48
CA PRO A 41 -4.08 -7.36 7.33
C PRO A 41 -3.24 -6.14 6.93
N VAL A 42 -2.74 -5.38 7.90
CA VAL A 42 -1.89 -4.22 7.63
C VAL A 42 -0.81 -4.11 8.68
N MET A 43 0.41 -3.76 8.25
CA MET A 43 1.56 -3.49 9.10
C MET A 43 2.19 -2.17 8.67
N VAL A 44 2.43 -1.27 9.61
CA VAL A 44 3.20 -0.03 9.37
C VAL A 44 4.62 -0.23 9.88
N VAL A 45 5.61 0.01 9.03
CA VAL A 45 7.04 -0.14 9.36
C VAL A 45 7.73 1.21 9.31
N ASP A 46 8.45 1.57 10.34
CA ASP A 46 9.27 2.79 10.39
C ASP A 46 10.41 2.65 11.39
N ALA A 47 11.58 3.17 11.03
CA ALA A 47 12.74 3.21 11.91
C ALA A 47 12.60 4.24 13.06
N SER A 48 11.69 5.21 12.94
CA SER A 48 11.47 6.24 13.94
C SER A 48 10.33 5.88 14.89
N TRP A 49 10.67 5.66 16.15
CA TRP A 49 9.68 5.47 17.20
C TRP A 49 8.70 6.65 17.37
N GLN A 50 9.18 7.86 17.07
CA GLN A 50 8.34 9.07 17.14
C GLN A 50 7.30 9.07 16.03
N ARG A 51 7.68 8.75 14.78
CA ARG A 51 6.73 8.67 13.66
C ARG A 51 5.69 7.57 13.87
N LEU A 52 6.05 6.47 14.50
CA LEU A 52 5.11 5.39 14.86
C LEU A 52 4.10 5.77 15.95
N ALA A 53 4.20 6.94 16.56
CA ALA A 53 3.23 7.38 17.56
C ALA A 53 1.80 7.39 17.02
N LEU A 54 1.59 7.82 15.78
CA LEU A 54 0.27 7.84 15.15
C LEU A 54 -0.27 6.40 14.93
N ALA A 55 0.58 5.45 14.51
CA ALA A 55 0.18 4.06 14.36
C ALA A 55 -0.28 3.48 15.70
N ARG A 56 0.51 3.73 16.78
CA ARG A 56 0.17 3.28 18.14
C ARG A 56 -1.13 3.88 18.66
N GLN A 57 -1.33 5.18 18.47
CA GLN A 57 -2.55 5.89 18.91
C GLN A 57 -3.80 5.35 18.22
N ASN A 58 -3.69 4.93 16.96
CA ASN A 58 -4.79 4.36 16.18
C ASN A 58 -4.91 2.83 16.31
N GLY A 59 -4.11 2.20 17.18
CA GLY A 59 -4.14 0.75 17.39
C GLY A 59 -3.87 -0.03 16.10
N LEU A 60 -2.98 0.48 15.25
CA LEU A 60 -2.52 -0.21 14.05
C LEU A 60 -1.37 -1.14 14.40
N PRO A 61 -1.28 -2.33 13.80
CA PRO A 61 -0.08 -3.13 13.85
C PRO A 61 1.10 -2.35 13.29
N PHE A 62 2.24 -2.39 13.98
CA PHE A 62 3.45 -1.71 13.53
C PHE A 62 4.70 -2.49 13.86
N TYR A 63 5.75 -2.24 13.12
CA TYR A 63 7.10 -2.72 13.39
C TYR A 63 8.06 -1.53 13.49
N HIS A 64 8.83 -1.48 14.57
CA HIS A 64 9.84 -0.46 14.78
C HIS A 64 11.21 -1.00 14.37
N GLY A 65 11.71 -0.53 13.26
CA GLY A 65 13.00 -0.95 12.71
C GLY A 65 13.15 -0.54 11.25
N GLU A 66 14.36 -0.75 10.77
CA GLU A 66 14.72 -0.56 9.37
C GLU A 66 14.30 -1.80 8.58
N ILE A 67 13.42 -1.63 7.58
CA ILE A 67 12.85 -2.77 6.86
C ILE A 67 13.90 -3.56 6.07
N LEU A 68 14.96 -2.90 5.61
CA LEU A 68 16.08 -3.53 4.87
C LEU A 68 17.14 -4.17 5.77
N ASN A 69 16.92 -4.20 7.09
CA ASN A 69 17.88 -4.81 8.01
C ASN A 69 17.64 -6.32 8.08
N GLU A 70 18.72 -7.11 8.01
CA GLU A 70 18.68 -8.57 8.16
C GLU A 70 17.93 -9.04 9.42
N ALA A 71 18.04 -8.28 10.53
CA ALA A 71 17.28 -8.58 11.74
C ALA A 71 15.76 -8.43 11.53
N THR A 72 15.33 -7.55 10.64
CA THR A 72 13.91 -7.36 10.29
C THR A 72 13.40 -8.54 9.46
N GLU A 73 14.15 -9.01 8.48
CA GLU A 73 13.85 -10.22 7.70
C GLU A 73 13.55 -11.42 8.58
N HIS A 74 14.32 -11.60 9.66
CA HIS A 74 14.15 -12.73 10.58
C HIS A 74 12.97 -12.57 11.56
N ASN A 75 12.58 -11.34 11.85
CA ASN A 75 11.58 -11.03 12.89
C ASN A 75 10.21 -10.66 12.32
N LEU A 76 10.11 -10.32 11.04
CA LEU A 76 8.87 -9.93 10.40
C LEU A 76 8.31 -11.10 9.58
N ASP A 77 7.19 -11.66 10.03
CA ASP A 77 6.46 -12.66 9.24
C ASP A 77 5.75 -11.97 8.08
N LEU A 78 6.25 -12.17 6.86
CA LEU A 78 5.72 -11.59 5.63
C LEU A 78 4.53 -12.37 5.06
N THR A 79 4.30 -13.60 5.54
CA THR A 79 3.26 -14.51 4.99
C THR A 79 1.88 -13.90 4.83
N PRO A 80 1.37 -13.03 5.74
CA PRO A 80 0.04 -12.44 5.61
C PRO A 80 -0.03 -11.32 4.57
N TYR A 81 1.11 -10.83 4.06
CA TYR A 81 1.19 -9.61 3.27
C TYR A 81 1.51 -9.94 1.81
N ALA A 82 0.73 -9.37 0.90
CA ALA A 82 0.86 -9.58 -0.54
C ALA A 82 1.04 -8.25 -1.30
N VAL A 83 1.03 -7.13 -0.61
CA VAL A 83 1.24 -5.79 -1.18
C VAL A 83 2.18 -5.01 -0.29
N LEU A 84 3.16 -4.34 -0.91
CA LEU A 84 4.05 -3.41 -0.23
C LEU A 84 3.86 -2.01 -0.80
N VAL A 85 3.80 -1.01 0.09
CA VAL A 85 3.75 0.41 -0.25
C VAL A 85 4.91 1.12 0.43
N ALA A 86 5.92 1.52 -0.33
CA ALA A 86 7.03 2.34 0.16
C ALA A 86 6.69 3.83 0.04
N ALA A 87 6.56 4.50 1.17
CA ALA A 87 6.06 5.88 1.27
C ALA A 87 6.82 6.67 2.33
N THR A 88 8.15 6.62 2.27
CA THR A 88 9.03 7.50 3.04
C THR A 88 9.36 8.76 2.26
N GLU A 89 9.90 9.77 2.92
CA GLU A 89 10.37 11.01 2.28
C GLU A 89 11.58 10.80 1.36
N ASN A 90 12.23 9.65 1.42
CA ASN A 90 13.39 9.32 0.61
C ASN A 90 12.99 8.38 -0.54
N GLU A 91 12.86 8.92 -1.75
CA GLU A 91 12.46 8.17 -2.93
C GLU A 91 13.46 7.08 -3.34
N ALA A 92 14.76 7.35 -3.18
CA ALA A 92 15.79 6.35 -3.47
C ALA A 92 15.70 5.16 -2.50
N TYR A 93 15.40 5.43 -1.24
CA TYR A 93 15.13 4.39 -0.26
C TYR A 93 13.85 3.63 -0.58
N ASN A 94 12.77 4.31 -0.98
CA ASN A 94 11.54 3.67 -1.42
C ASN A 94 11.78 2.71 -2.60
N ALA A 95 12.58 3.14 -3.59
CA ALA A 95 12.95 2.29 -4.72
C ALA A 95 13.76 1.07 -4.28
N LEU A 96 14.72 1.25 -3.36
CA LEU A 96 15.52 0.15 -2.83
C LEU A 96 14.65 -0.87 -2.09
N VAL A 97 13.74 -0.42 -1.24
CA VAL A 97 12.75 -1.27 -0.56
C VAL A 97 11.92 -2.05 -1.58
N CYS A 98 11.37 -1.38 -2.58
CA CYS A 98 10.57 -2.04 -3.61
C CYS A 98 11.37 -3.07 -4.40
N ASN A 99 12.63 -2.78 -4.73
CA ASN A 99 13.50 -3.70 -5.46
C ASN A 99 13.78 -4.97 -4.64
N GLU A 100 14.09 -4.82 -3.36
CA GLU A 100 14.38 -5.94 -2.45
C GLU A 100 13.15 -6.85 -2.28
N PHE A 101 12.02 -6.25 -1.94
CA PHE A 101 10.79 -7.02 -1.68
C PHE A 101 10.07 -7.51 -2.94
N ALA A 102 10.48 -7.08 -4.14
CA ALA A 102 9.90 -7.56 -5.39
C ALA A 102 10.08 -9.07 -5.62
N TYR A 103 11.12 -9.66 -5.05
CA TYR A 103 11.36 -11.11 -5.15
C TYR A 103 10.43 -11.92 -4.25
N GLU A 104 10.09 -11.41 -3.07
CA GLU A 104 9.28 -12.11 -2.08
C GLU A 104 7.79 -11.89 -2.26
N ILE A 105 7.38 -10.64 -2.48
CA ILE A 105 5.97 -10.24 -2.57
C ILE A 105 5.48 -10.29 -4.02
N GLY A 106 6.35 -9.92 -4.97
CA GLY A 106 6.04 -9.85 -6.40
C GLY A 106 6.19 -8.43 -6.95
N ARG A 107 6.77 -8.33 -8.14
CA ARG A 107 7.05 -7.02 -8.77
C ARG A 107 5.80 -6.19 -9.05
N ASP A 108 4.68 -6.84 -9.34
CA ASP A 108 3.41 -6.17 -9.65
C ASP A 108 2.65 -5.69 -8.41
N THR A 109 3.12 -6.06 -7.22
CA THR A 109 2.48 -5.77 -5.94
C THR A 109 3.35 -4.93 -5.00
N VAL A 110 4.48 -4.43 -5.49
CA VAL A 110 5.32 -3.45 -4.79
C VAL A 110 5.15 -2.07 -5.40
N PHE A 111 4.73 -1.12 -4.56
CA PHE A 111 4.38 0.25 -4.97
C PHE A 111 5.20 1.25 -4.19
N GLN A 112 5.46 2.41 -4.81
CA GLN A 112 6.11 3.53 -4.13
C GLN A 112 5.38 4.84 -4.39
N LEU A 113 5.45 5.74 -3.40
CA LEU A 113 5.21 7.16 -3.62
C LEU A 113 6.49 7.79 -4.16
N GLY A 114 6.35 8.72 -5.08
CA GLY A 114 7.44 9.44 -5.71
C GLY A 114 6.95 10.13 -6.96
N ASP A 115 7.76 11.03 -7.48
CA ASP A 115 7.43 11.80 -8.68
C ASP A 115 7.20 10.89 -9.89
N ALA A 116 6.33 11.35 -10.78
CA ALA A 116 6.19 10.75 -12.10
C ALA A 116 7.56 10.67 -12.78
N VAL A 117 7.82 9.56 -13.42
CA VAL A 117 9.08 9.41 -14.19
C VAL A 117 9.07 10.45 -15.31
N ASP A 118 9.83 11.49 -15.15
CA ASP A 118 10.19 12.33 -16.28
C ASP A 118 11.27 11.55 -17.05
N GLU A 119 10.90 10.99 -18.21
CA GLU A 119 11.83 10.22 -19.06
C GLU A 119 13.03 11.06 -19.52
N ASP A 120 12.91 12.38 -19.47
CA ASP A 120 13.98 13.32 -19.81
C ASP A 120 14.88 13.69 -18.61
N ASP A 121 14.49 13.32 -17.38
CA ASP A 121 15.35 13.58 -16.21
C ASP A 121 16.46 12.55 -16.09
N ARG A 122 17.67 12.98 -16.44
CA ARG A 122 18.91 12.17 -16.35
C ARG A 122 19.25 11.71 -14.92
N HIS A 123 18.56 12.20 -13.91
CA HIS A 123 18.76 11.86 -12.51
C HIS A 123 17.68 10.91 -11.99
N SER A 124 16.64 10.61 -12.77
CA SER A 124 15.60 9.68 -12.36
C SER A 124 16.14 8.23 -12.31
N LEU A 125 15.75 7.49 -11.29
CA LEU A 125 16.11 6.09 -11.18
C LEU A 125 15.43 5.28 -12.30
N PRO A 126 16.12 4.31 -12.93
CA PRO A 126 15.52 3.46 -13.95
C PRO A 126 14.27 2.74 -13.45
N SER A 127 13.26 2.62 -14.29
CA SER A 127 12.01 1.92 -13.96
C SER A 127 12.22 0.46 -13.55
N SER A 128 13.34 -0.15 -13.96
CA SER A 128 13.70 -1.54 -13.60
C SER A 128 14.01 -1.74 -12.12
N ILE A 129 14.40 -0.68 -11.41
CA ILE A 129 14.76 -0.73 -9.98
C ILE A 129 13.74 -0.01 -9.09
N ARG A 130 12.73 0.61 -9.68
CA ARG A 130 11.64 1.28 -8.94
C ARG A 130 10.48 0.33 -8.69
N GLY A 131 9.72 0.58 -7.62
CA GLY A 131 8.37 0.05 -7.47
C GLY A 131 7.41 0.68 -8.50
N ARG A 132 6.24 0.11 -8.65
CA ARG A 132 5.18 0.75 -9.42
C ARG A 132 4.77 2.05 -8.76
N ALA A 133 4.57 3.09 -9.56
CA ALA A 133 4.02 4.34 -9.03
C ALA A 133 2.61 4.08 -8.46
N LEU A 134 2.38 4.57 -7.26
CA LEU A 134 1.07 4.41 -6.60
C LEU A 134 0.00 5.29 -7.26
N PHE A 135 0.40 6.40 -7.87
CA PHE A 135 -0.46 7.33 -8.61
C PHE A 135 0.14 7.61 -9.98
N GLU A 136 -0.69 7.60 -11.02
CA GLU A 136 -0.28 7.95 -12.38
C GLU A 136 0.30 9.37 -12.49
N SER A 137 -0.16 10.28 -11.63
CA SER A 137 0.29 11.67 -11.57
C SER A 137 1.61 11.89 -10.84
N GLY A 138 2.21 10.83 -10.26
CA GLY A 138 3.49 10.90 -9.57
C GLY A 138 3.45 11.82 -8.36
N PHE A 139 2.69 11.47 -7.33
CA PHE A 139 2.71 12.23 -6.07
C PHE A 139 3.79 11.72 -5.13
N GLY A 140 4.61 12.64 -4.63
CA GLY A 140 5.52 12.41 -3.53
C GLY A 140 4.81 12.35 -2.17
N VAL A 141 5.55 11.99 -1.14
CA VAL A 141 5.01 11.89 0.23
C VAL A 141 4.51 13.25 0.74
N GLU A 142 5.21 14.32 0.41
CA GLU A 142 4.82 15.69 0.80
C GLU A 142 3.49 16.07 0.17
N ASP A 143 3.31 15.81 -1.14
CA ASP A 143 2.09 16.12 -1.89
C ASP A 143 0.85 15.45 -1.29
N VAL A 144 0.94 14.14 -1.00
CA VAL A 144 -0.20 13.41 -0.44
C VAL A 144 -0.53 13.84 0.98
N ASN A 145 0.48 14.19 1.80
CA ASN A 145 0.26 14.71 3.14
C ASN A 145 -0.33 16.13 3.11
N GLU A 146 0.12 16.99 2.19
CA GLU A 146 -0.46 18.32 2.00
C GLU A 146 -1.92 18.23 1.55
N ARG A 147 -2.25 17.35 0.59
CA ARG A 147 -3.62 17.11 0.14
C ARG A 147 -4.51 16.61 1.29
N LEU A 148 -3.99 15.70 2.11
CA LEU A 148 -4.69 15.22 3.30
C LEU A 148 -4.99 16.39 4.27
N SER A 149 -4.01 17.27 4.51
CA SER A 149 -4.18 18.45 5.38
C SER A 149 -5.21 19.45 4.84
N ARG A 150 -5.39 19.47 3.51
CA ARG A 150 -6.41 20.29 2.81
C ARG A 150 -7.79 19.62 2.73
N GLY A 151 -7.98 18.51 3.43
CA GLY A 151 -9.28 17.84 3.56
C GLY A 151 -9.51 16.68 2.59
N TRP A 152 -8.47 16.18 1.91
CA TRP A 152 -8.58 14.92 1.20
C TRP A 152 -8.83 13.79 2.18
N VAL A 153 -9.69 12.86 1.79
CA VAL A 153 -10.06 11.70 2.61
C VAL A 153 -10.10 10.45 1.76
N PHE A 154 -9.76 9.34 2.37
CA PHE A 154 -9.99 8.04 1.76
C PHE A 154 -11.49 7.73 1.76
N ARG A 155 -12.01 7.27 0.64
CA ARG A 155 -13.39 6.80 0.51
C ARG A 155 -13.43 5.43 -0.12
N LYS A 156 -14.37 4.61 0.32
CA LYS A 156 -14.68 3.32 -0.29
C LYS A 156 -16.01 3.41 -1.01
N THR A 157 -16.06 2.92 -2.23
CA THR A 157 -17.27 2.83 -3.04
C THR A 157 -17.54 1.35 -3.31
N LYS A 158 -18.77 0.91 -3.05
CA LYS A 158 -19.20 -0.44 -3.39
C LYS A 158 -19.64 -0.45 -4.84
N LEU A 159 -19.01 -1.31 -5.63
CA LEU A 159 -19.38 -1.55 -7.01
C LEU A 159 -20.52 -2.58 -7.08
N SER A 160 -21.34 -2.50 -8.12
CA SER A 160 -22.40 -3.44 -8.45
C SER A 160 -22.39 -3.73 -9.95
N ASP A 161 -23.23 -4.64 -10.41
CA ASP A 161 -23.35 -4.94 -11.84
C ASP A 161 -23.88 -3.75 -12.65
N GLU A 162 -24.66 -2.86 -12.02
CA GLU A 162 -25.18 -1.63 -12.63
C GLU A 162 -24.24 -0.43 -12.49
N PHE A 163 -23.29 -0.49 -11.55
CA PHE A 163 -22.32 0.56 -11.26
C PHE A 163 -20.94 -0.09 -11.13
N ASP A 164 -20.32 -0.31 -12.26
CA ASP A 164 -19.01 -0.94 -12.37
C ASP A 164 -17.85 0.04 -12.09
N PHE A 165 -16.63 -0.44 -12.27
CA PHE A 165 -15.42 0.36 -12.02
C PHE A 165 -15.28 1.52 -13.00
N GLU A 166 -15.61 1.31 -14.27
CA GLU A 166 -15.52 2.37 -15.28
C GLU A 166 -16.53 3.50 -15.00
N ALA A 167 -17.78 3.14 -14.66
CA ALA A 167 -18.79 4.11 -14.27
C ALA A 167 -18.41 4.85 -12.97
N ALA A 168 -17.73 4.17 -12.04
CA ALA A 168 -17.22 4.81 -10.83
C ALA A 168 -16.07 5.78 -11.15
N ARG A 169 -15.17 5.39 -12.05
CA ARG A 169 -14.02 6.21 -12.49
C ARG A 169 -14.49 7.48 -13.22
N GLU A 170 -15.45 7.37 -14.12
CA GLU A 170 -16.03 8.51 -14.84
C GLU A 170 -16.71 9.55 -13.92
N ARG A 171 -17.19 9.10 -12.75
CA ARG A 171 -17.83 9.97 -11.76
C ARG A 171 -16.90 10.50 -10.68
N LEU A 172 -15.62 10.13 -10.73
CA LEU A 172 -14.64 10.72 -9.82
C LEU A 172 -14.53 12.23 -10.12
N PRO A 173 -14.51 13.08 -9.07
CA PRO A 173 -14.15 14.48 -9.25
C PRO A 173 -12.74 14.60 -9.85
N ASP A 174 -12.47 15.65 -10.62
CA ASP A 174 -11.15 15.92 -11.23
C ASP A 174 -9.99 15.90 -10.20
N ALA A 175 -10.29 16.21 -8.94
CA ALA A 175 -9.34 16.19 -7.85
C ALA A 175 -9.21 14.83 -7.14
N ALA A 176 -9.98 13.81 -7.54
CA ALA A 176 -9.94 12.49 -6.91
C ALA A 176 -9.07 11.52 -7.73
N SER A 177 -8.41 10.60 -7.03
CA SER A 177 -7.63 9.53 -7.65
C SER A 177 -8.13 8.18 -7.16
N SER A 178 -8.27 7.23 -8.07
CA SER A 178 -8.49 5.84 -7.70
C SER A 178 -7.17 5.26 -7.16
N LEU A 179 -7.23 4.59 -6.04
CA LEU A 179 -6.05 4.00 -5.43
C LEU A 179 -6.06 2.48 -5.60
N MET A 180 -7.23 1.87 -5.45
CA MET A 180 -7.33 0.44 -5.31
C MET A 180 -8.73 -0.08 -5.64
N ARG A 181 -8.75 -1.26 -6.26
CA ARG A 181 -9.97 -2.03 -6.54
C ARG A 181 -9.92 -3.35 -5.81
N GLN A 182 -11.00 -3.71 -5.12
CA GLN A 182 -11.18 -5.03 -4.54
C GLN A 182 -12.19 -5.84 -5.35
N ASP A 183 -11.76 -6.95 -5.92
CA ASP A 183 -12.62 -7.94 -6.57
C ASP A 183 -12.88 -9.10 -5.61
N PRO A 184 -14.15 -9.48 -5.37
CA PRO A 184 -14.48 -10.60 -4.47
C PRO A 184 -13.86 -11.93 -4.89
N ASN A 185 -13.61 -12.11 -6.20
CA ASN A 185 -13.13 -13.36 -6.78
C ASN A 185 -11.63 -13.32 -7.16
N ARG A 186 -11.08 -12.15 -7.42
CA ARG A 186 -9.71 -11.96 -7.91
C ARG A 186 -8.77 -11.31 -6.91
N GLY A 187 -9.29 -10.87 -5.76
CA GLY A 187 -8.51 -10.21 -4.74
C GLY A 187 -8.40 -8.69 -4.97
N LEU A 188 -7.29 -8.12 -4.59
CA LEU A 188 -7.07 -6.68 -4.54
C LEU A 188 -6.13 -6.27 -5.66
N ALA A 189 -6.49 -5.27 -6.43
CA ALA A 189 -5.67 -4.64 -7.46
C ALA A 189 -5.53 -3.15 -7.16
N MET A 190 -4.30 -2.64 -7.26
CA MET A 190 -4.02 -1.21 -7.28
C MET A 190 -4.36 -0.69 -8.68
N SER A 191 -4.99 0.46 -8.76
CA SER A 191 -5.43 1.06 -10.02
C SER A 191 -4.45 2.12 -10.47
#